data_92edd2e4ff17be5f08ff6f436b33a9ec
#
_entry.id   92edd2e4ff17be5f08ff6f436b33a9ec
#
_cell.length_a   1.000
_cell.length_b   1.000
_cell.length_c   1.000
_cell.angle_alpha   90.00
_cell.angle_beta   90.00
_cell.angle_gamma   90.00
#
_symmetry.space_group_name_H-M   'P 1'
#
loop_
_entity.id
_entity.type
_entity.pdbx_description
1 polymer ?
#
loop_
_entity_poly.entity_id
_entity_poly.type
_entity_poly.pdbx_seq_one_letter_code
_entity_poly.pdbx_strand_id
1 'polypeptide(L)'
;MVAEKKAESTGFGKYLPVTFLIGTGFFTMGLMDPLYDSYVTIFLSRFIPFKWLVGIFMSLDNILAIFLIPVISALSDKTRTKIGRRMPWIIVLLPLSAVMFTFIPYSAQHSLSALIIVLALLNLFKQSVRGPVVALMPDIVPAEFRSQGNGVINTMGNIAAIVGTLFLARLMDVDTVLPIIGRTKDVLAFPAAGILVVLATLMLAIFVRENRSAQDLSVPSEDEKRVPFLQAMKTVLAGTIDKKTGKKDNSALLVLLSLLLWFLGYSGMVPYVAEYSIKTFGVSTGQAPFAAGMVGIASALSAIPMGYAAGKWGRKRMIRISLAVIASLCVFQFFLSEITGFFGIGGGQIKYVFWTGMFIFGIFWICIIANSFPMLWQMAGFSHIGLYTGLYYTFSQAAAILAPFCAGLIIDLLGYRAVFVYCAFFFVMAFITMGRVTRGEKNDS
;
A
#
# COMPACT_ATOMS: atom_id res chain seq x y z
N MET A 1 -13.86 -53.01 -4.27
CA MET A 1 -14.73 -52.11 -3.49
C MET A 1 -13.79 -51.28 -2.60
N VAL A 2 -13.28 -50.20 -3.17
CA VAL A 2 -12.41 -49.22 -2.47
C VAL A 2 -13.35 -48.17 -1.91
N ALA A 3 -13.44 -48.10 -0.59
CA ALA A 3 -14.24 -47.08 0.10
C ALA A 3 -13.65 -45.69 -0.18
N GLU A 4 -14.34 -44.91 -0.99
CA GLU A 4 -14.13 -43.46 -1.07
C GLU A 4 -14.36 -42.86 0.31
N LYS A 5 -13.27 -42.48 0.99
CA LYS A 5 -13.34 -41.59 2.13
C LYS A 5 -13.93 -40.26 1.66
N LYS A 6 -15.23 -40.05 1.94
CA LYS A 6 -15.88 -38.75 1.89
C LYS A 6 -14.97 -37.73 2.60
N ALA A 7 -14.31 -36.88 1.85
CA ALA A 7 -13.67 -35.70 2.38
C ALA A 7 -14.78 -34.86 3.02
N GLU A 8 -14.82 -34.81 4.35
CA GLU A 8 -15.61 -33.81 5.06
C GLU A 8 -15.22 -32.44 4.51
N SER A 9 -16.15 -31.74 3.92
CA SER A 9 -15.97 -30.35 3.46
C SER A 9 -15.76 -29.46 4.69
N THR A 10 -14.51 -29.40 5.16
CA THR A 10 -14.13 -28.49 6.22
C THR A 10 -14.18 -27.06 5.63
N GLY A 11 -15.23 -26.32 5.93
CA GLY A 11 -15.38 -24.95 5.48
C GLY A 11 -14.25 -24.04 5.98
N PHE A 12 -14.06 -22.85 5.38
CA PHE A 12 -13.05 -21.84 5.74
C PHE A 12 -12.98 -21.56 7.26
N GLY A 13 -14.11 -21.76 7.99
CA GLY A 13 -14.16 -21.56 9.45
C GLY A 13 -13.06 -22.27 10.24
N LYS A 14 -12.57 -23.43 9.79
CA LYS A 14 -11.46 -24.14 10.41
C LYS A 14 -10.13 -23.39 10.30
N TYR A 15 -9.91 -22.66 9.21
CA TYR A 15 -8.68 -21.92 8.94
C TYR A 15 -8.76 -20.45 9.41
N LEU A 16 -9.94 -19.96 9.76
CA LEU A 16 -10.15 -18.57 10.18
C LEU A 16 -9.25 -18.15 11.36
N PRO A 17 -9.11 -18.94 12.45
CA PRO A 17 -8.26 -18.55 13.58
C PRO A 17 -6.78 -18.43 13.19
N VAL A 18 -6.24 -19.40 12.44
CA VAL A 18 -4.84 -19.34 12.01
C VAL A 18 -4.62 -18.21 10.99
N THR A 19 -5.58 -17.94 10.12
CA THR A 19 -5.53 -16.85 9.16
C THR A 19 -5.52 -15.50 9.88
N PHE A 20 -6.31 -15.36 10.94
CA PHE A 20 -6.32 -14.17 11.79
C PHE A 20 -4.96 -13.96 12.47
N LEU A 21 -4.36 -15.03 12.98
CA LEU A 21 -3.01 -14.99 13.57
C LEU A 21 -1.95 -14.60 12.53
N ILE A 22 -1.99 -15.14 11.31
CA ILE A 22 -1.12 -14.73 10.20
C ILE A 22 -1.35 -13.24 9.87
N GLY A 23 -2.59 -12.79 9.97
CA GLY A 23 -2.98 -11.38 9.81
C GLY A 23 -2.25 -10.42 10.74
N THR A 24 -1.75 -10.89 11.92
CA THR A 24 -0.92 -10.03 12.79
C THR A 24 0.39 -9.61 12.13
N GLY A 25 0.95 -10.41 11.21
CA GLY A 25 2.09 -10.01 10.39
C GLY A 25 1.75 -8.86 9.42
N PHE A 26 0.55 -8.90 8.81
CA PHE A 26 0.04 -7.78 8.00
C PHE A 26 -0.31 -6.58 8.86
N PHE A 27 -0.77 -6.79 10.08
CA PHE A 27 -0.98 -5.73 11.07
C PHE A 27 0.31 -4.95 11.33
N THR A 28 1.47 -5.61 11.46
CA THR A 28 2.75 -4.91 11.69
C THR A 28 3.11 -3.97 10.55
N MET A 29 2.90 -4.38 9.30
CA MET A 29 3.15 -3.55 8.12
C MET A 29 2.13 -2.40 8.02
N GLY A 30 0.84 -2.72 8.14
CA GLY A 30 -0.22 -1.71 8.12
C GLY A 30 -0.10 -0.66 9.23
N LEU A 31 0.57 -0.98 10.34
CA LEU A 31 0.83 -0.04 11.43
C LEU A 31 2.01 0.89 11.11
N MET A 32 3.12 0.31 10.63
CA MET A 32 4.36 1.07 10.38
C MET A 32 4.27 1.96 9.14
N ASP A 33 3.70 1.46 8.02
CA ASP A 33 3.71 2.17 6.75
C ASP A 33 3.04 3.57 6.82
N PRO A 34 1.80 3.74 7.32
CA PRO A 34 1.19 5.07 7.36
C PRO A 34 1.85 6.05 8.33
N LEU A 35 2.39 5.57 9.45
CA LEU A 35 3.16 6.42 10.36
C LEU A 35 4.49 6.85 9.72
N TYR A 36 5.17 5.94 9.04
CA TYR A 36 6.37 6.23 8.26
C TYR A 36 6.10 7.31 7.22
N ASP A 37 5.11 7.10 6.35
CA ASP A 37 4.77 8.02 5.27
C ASP A 37 4.41 9.42 5.79
N SER A 38 3.70 9.49 6.92
CA SER A 38 3.26 10.76 7.49
C SER A 38 4.35 11.54 8.21
N TYR A 39 5.21 10.87 8.97
CA TYR A 39 6.15 11.55 9.86
C TYR A 39 7.58 11.65 9.33
N VAL A 40 8.05 10.67 8.55
CA VAL A 40 9.41 10.69 8.02
C VAL A 40 9.61 11.89 7.11
N THR A 41 8.63 12.25 6.29
CA THR A 41 8.65 13.47 5.48
C THR A 41 8.81 14.72 6.34
N ILE A 42 8.08 14.81 7.46
CA ILE A 42 8.17 15.94 8.42
C ILE A 42 9.56 16.01 9.05
N PHE A 43 10.10 14.85 9.46
CA PHE A 43 11.43 14.79 10.10
C PHE A 43 12.55 15.11 9.12
N LEU A 44 12.53 14.60 7.90
CA LEU A 44 13.50 14.93 6.85
C LEU A 44 13.44 16.43 6.49
N SER A 45 12.23 17.01 6.46
CA SER A 45 12.01 18.42 6.15
C SER A 45 12.58 19.39 7.19
N ARG A 46 12.94 18.91 8.38
CA ARG A 46 13.67 19.72 9.38
C ARG A 46 15.11 20.00 8.97
N PHE A 47 15.72 19.10 8.19
CA PHE A 47 17.13 19.18 7.75
C PHE A 47 17.26 19.52 6.27
N ILE A 48 16.30 19.11 5.45
CA ILE A 48 16.33 19.21 3.99
C ILE A 48 15.28 20.22 3.55
N PRO A 49 15.67 21.38 3.02
CA PRO A 49 14.73 22.41 2.57
C PRO A 49 14.00 22.00 1.27
N PHE A 50 14.65 21.19 0.43
CA PHE A 50 14.13 20.79 -0.88
C PHE A 50 13.24 19.56 -0.80
N LYS A 51 11.97 19.67 -1.19
CA LYS A 51 10.99 18.57 -1.14
C LYS A 51 11.25 17.48 -2.16
N TRP A 52 11.81 17.82 -3.33
CA TRP A 52 12.23 16.81 -4.30
C TRP A 52 13.28 15.85 -3.71
N LEU A 53 14.21 16.36 -2.91
CA LEU A 53 15.21 15.52 -2.25
C LEU A 53 14.60 14.68 -1.12
N VAL A 54 13.67 15.24 -0.35
CA VAL A 54 12.85 14.46 0.62
C VAL A 54 12.12 13.34 -0.10
N GLY A 55 11.54 13.61 -1.28
CA GLY A 55 10.87 12.61 -2.10
C GLY A 55 11.77 11.46 -2.54
N ILE A 56 13.05 11.72 -2.86
CA ILE A 56 14.03 10.66 -3.16
C ILE A 56 14.23 9.75 -1.94
N PHE A 57 14.41 10.32 -0.75
CA PHE A 57 14.54 9.52 0.47
C PHE A 57 13.29 8.71 0.78
N MET A 58 12.11 9.25 0.53
CA MET A 58 10.83 8.53 0.68
C MET A 58 10.68 7.38 -0.32
N SER A 59 11.31 7.45 -1.49
CA SER A 59 11.28 6.39 -2.50
C SER A 59 12.23 5.22 -2.22
N LEU A 60 13.17 5.36 -1.28
CA LEU A 60 14.18 4.34 -0.99
C LEU A 60 13.56 3.02 -0.52
N ASP A 61 12.46 3.05 0.19
CA ASP A 61 11.74 1.86 0.63
C ASP A 61 11.24 1.04 -0.56
N ASN A 62 10.66 1.69 -1.56
CA ASN A 62 10.17 1.05 -2.78
C ASN A 62 11.33 0.56 -3.67
N ILE A 63 12.43 1.31 -3.75
CA ILE A 63 13.65 0.89 -4.46
C ILE A 63 14.21 -0.38 -3.82
N LEU A 64 14.37 -0.40 -2.50
CA LEU A 64 14.87 -1.58 -1.77
C LEU A 64 13.90 -2.76 -1.88
N ALA A 65 12.60 -2.52 -1.88
CA ALA A 65 11.58 -3.57 -2.01
C ALA A 65 11.74 -4.39 -3.29
N ILE A 66 12.03 -3.74 -4.43
CA ILE A 66 12.19 -4.43 -5.72
C ILE A 66 13.31 -5.47 -5.68
N PHE A 67 14.39 -5.20 -4.94
CA PHE A 67 15.53 -6.11 -4.84
C PHE A 67 15.40 -7.08 -3.66
N LEU A 68 15.02 -6.58 -2.47
CA LEU A 68 15.04 -7.37 -1.25
C LEU A 68 13.90 -8.39 -1.18
N ILE A 69 12.69 -8.02 -1.61
CA ILE A 69 11.55 -8.93 -1.53
C ILE A 69 11.79 -10.22 -2.31
N PRO A 70 12.18 -10.22 -3.60
CA PRO A 70 12.44 -11.43 -4.35
C PRO A 70 13.62 -12.26 -3.79
N VAL A 71 14.72 -11.57 -3.43
CA VAL A 71 15.93 -12.24 -2.92
C VAL A 71 15.65 -12.94 -1.59
N ILE A 72 15.08 -12.23 -0.63
CA ILE A 72 14.80 -12.80 0.68
C ILE A 72 13.68 -13.84 0.63
N SER A 73 12.66 -13.65 -0.23
CA SER A 73 11.64 -14.69 -0.46
C SER A 73 12.27 -15.98 -0.96
N ALA A 74 13.18 -15.91 -1.93
CA ALA A 74 13.89 -17.08 -2.46
C ALA A 74 14.81 -17.75 -1.41
N LEU A 75 15.48 -16.95 -0.58
CA LEU A 75 16.29 -17.47 0.54
C LEU A 75 15.39 -18.14 1.60
N SER A 76 14.27 -17.52 1.91
CA SER A 76 13.28 -18.06 2.84
C SER A 76 12.68 -19.38 2.32
N ASP A 77 12.44 -19.51 1.00
CA ASP A 77 11.99 -20.77 0.38
C ASP A 77 12.99 -21.92 0.58
N LYS A 78 14.30 -21.62 0.60
CA LYS A 78 15.37 -22.59 0.79
C LYS A 78 15.66 -22.88 2.28
N THR A 79 15.19 -22.05 3.17
CA THR A 79 15.42 -22.20 4.62
C THR A 79 14.70 -23.43 5.15
N ARG A 80 15.39 -24.22 5.96
CA ARG A 80 14.86 -25.44 6.61
C ARG A 80 15.21 -25.43 8.10
N THR A 81 14.21 -25.14 8.95
CA THR A 81 14.38 -25.10 10.40
C THR A 81 13.28 -25.87 11.14
N LYS A 82 13.47 -26.08 12.43
CA LYS A 82 12.47 -26.77 13.29
C LYS A 82 11.16 -25.97 13.43
N ILE A 83 11.21 -24.63 13.26
CA ILE A 83 10.05 -23.74 13.40
C ILE A 83 9.42 -23.36 12.04
N GLY A 84 9.96 -23.85 10.92
CA GLY A 84 9.47 -23.59 9.57
C GLY A 84 10.50 -22.92 8.68
N ARG A 85 10.08 -22.50 7.48
CA ARG A 85 10.95 -21.82 6.50
C ARG A 85 10.80 -20.30 6.55
N ARG A 86 9.62 -19.78 6.88
CA ARG A 86 9.30 -18.33 6.93
C ARG A 86 9.52 -17.76 8.33
N MET A 87 9.14 -18.51 9.37
CA MET A 87 9.16 -18.08 10.76
C MET A 87 10.51 -17.57 11.25
N PRO A 88 11.68 -18.16 10.92
CA PRO A 88 12.97 -17.62 11.36
C PRO A 88 13.22 -16.20 10.88
N TRP A 89 12.85 -15.89 9.62
CA TRP A 89 12.99 -14.57 9.03
C TRP A 89 12.06 -13.55 9.70
N ILE A 90 10.82 -13.96 9.98
CA ILE A 90 9.80 -13.13 10.61
C ILE A 90 10.21 -12.78 12.05
N ILE A 91 10.59 -13.77 12.85
CA ILE A 91 10.94 -13.60 14.26
C ILE A 91 12.18 -12.71 14.45
N VAL A 92 13.11 -12.70 13.49
CA VAL A 92 14.31 -11.87 13.58
C VAL A 92 14.07 -10.47 13.00
N LEU A 93 13.51 -10.39 11.78
CA LEU A 93 13.46 -9.14 11.05
C LEU A 93 12.35 -8.18 11.52
N LEU A 94 11.21 -8.69 11.99
CA LEU A 94 10.15 -7.80 12.52
C LEU A 94 10.58 -7.08 13.80
N PRO A 95 11.16 -7.72 14.82
CA PRO A 95 11.67 -7.00 15.98
C PRO A 95 12.79 -6.03 15.65
N LEU A 96 13.71 -6.38 14.73
CA LEU A 96 14.73 -5.45 14.26
C LEU A 96 14.11 -4.23 13.58
N SER A 97 13.07 -4.44 12.76
CA SER A 97 12.30 -3.35 12.17
C SER A 97 11.63 -2.48 13.24
N ALA A 98 11.02 -3.09 14.26
CA ALA A 98 10.37 -2.38 15.37
C ALA A 98 11.36 -1.52 16.16
N VAL A 99 12.57 -2.03 16.41
CA VAL A 99 13.64 -1.29 17.08
C VAL A 99 14.06 -0.09 16.23
N MET A 100 14.37 -0.29 14.95
CA MET A 100 14.75 0.82 14.06
C MET A 100 13.61 1.83 13.91
N PHE A 101 12.37 1.37 13.82
CA PHE A 101 11.19 2.24 13.78
C PHE A 101 11.07 3.12 15.03
N THR A 102 11.30 2.54 16.21
CA THR A 102 11.31 3.27 17.48
C THR A 102 12.39 4.35 17.51
N PHE A 103 13.54 4.13 16.89
CA PHE A 103 14.66 5.09 16.88
C PHE A 103 14.50 6.25 15.87
N ILE A 104 13.52 6.23 14.96
CA ILE A 104 13.31 7.31 13.98
C ILE A 104 13.24 8.69 14.63
N PRO A 105 12.32 8.99 15.58
CA PRO A 105 12.20 10.32 16.15
C PRO A 105 13.43 10.75 16.94
N TYR A 106 14.13 9.84 17.60
CA TYR A 106 15.36 10.14 18.33
C TYR A 106 16.49 10.53 17.38
N SER A 107 16.65 9.77 16.30
CA SER A 107 17.64 10.09 15.27
C SER A 107 17.34 11.44 14.58
N ALA A 108 16.05 11.75 14.37
CA ALA A 108 15.60 13.03 13.82
C ALA A 108 15.83 14.23 14.75
N GLN A 109 15.99 14.00 16.06
CA GLN A 109 16.39 15.04 17.01
C GLN A 109 17.92 15.24 17.06
N HIS A 110 18.68 14.24 16.60
CA HIS A 110 20.14 14.23 16.72
C HIS A 110 20.84 14.79 15.48
N SER A 111 20.63 14.18 14.31
CA SER A 111 21.23 14.64 13.05
C SER A 111 20.59 13.98 11.82
N LEU A 112 20.79 14.62 10.65
CA LEU A 112 20.35 14.05 9.36
C LEU A 112 21.05 12.71 9.08
N SER A 113 22.33 12.58 9.36
CA SER A 113 23.09 11.34 9.13
C SER A 113 22.56 10.19 9.99
N ALA A 114 22.27 10.45 11.27
CA ALA A 114 21.66 9.45 12.15
C ALA A 114 20.28 9.02 11.63
N LEU A 115 19.44 9.98 11.20
CA LEU A 115 18.13 9.70 10.63
C LEU A 115 18.24 8.83 9.36
N ILE A 116 19.13 9.17 8.43
CA ILE A 116 19.33 8.41 7.18
C ILE A 116 19.79 6.96 7.48
N ILE A 117 20.71 6.77 8.42
CA ILE A 117 21.18 5.44 8.81
C ILE A 117 20.03 4.61 9.40
N VAL A 118 19.24 5.19 10.32
CA VAL A 118 18.09 4.50 10.93
C VAL A 118 17.04 4.15 9.87
N LEU A 119 16.73 5.07 8.95
CA LEU A 119 15.79 4.82 7.85
C LEU A 119 16.29 3.73 6.89
N ALA A 120 17.58 3.73 6.55
CA ALA A 120 18.18 2.70 5.69
C ALA A 120 18.10 1.31 6.34
N LEU A 121 18.45 1.19 7.64
CA LEU A 121 18.36 -0.05 8.39
C LEU A 121 16.91 -0.52 8.57
N LEU A 122 16.00 0.41 8.90
CA LEU A 122 14.57 0.10 8.97
C LEU A 122 14.07 -0.50 7.65
N ASN A 123 14.33 0.20 6.54
CA ASN A 123 13.85 -0.24 5.24
C ASN A 123 14.52 -1.56 4.79
N LEU A 124 15.79 -1.76 5.14
CA LEU A 124 16.46 -3.05 4.92
C LEU A 124 15.71 -4.18 5.63
N PHE A 125 15.40 -4.06 6.91
CA PHE A 125 14.73 -5.11 7.68
C PHE A 125 13.25 -5.24 7.28
N LYS A 126 12.52 -4.11 7.14
CA LYS A 126 11.10 -4.07 6.81
C LYS A 126 10.82 -4.68 5.43
N GLN A 127 11.59 -4.32 4.41
CA GLN A 127 11.38 -4.87 3.06
C GLN A 127 11.86 -6.33 2.95
N SER A 128 12.89 -6.71 3.72
CA SER A 128 13.34 -8.10 3.78
C SER A 128 12.30 -9.05 4.38
N VAL A 129 11.56 -8.62 5.40
CA VAL A 129 10.55 -9.48 6.04
C VAL A 129 9.24 -9.55 5.25
N ARG A 130 8.98 -8.60 4.36
CA ARG A 130 7.70 -8.49 3.65
C ARG A 130 7.35 -9.74 2.84
N GLY A 131 8.34 -10.28 2.11
CA GLY A 131 8.16 -11.52 1.36
C GLY A 131 7.77 -12.72 2.21
N PRO A 132 8.56 -13.09 3.25
CA PRO A 132 8.22 -14.13 4.19
C PRO A 132 6.84 -13.99 4.86
N VAL A 133 6.44 -12.78 5.29
CA VAL A 133 5.12 -12.53 5.90
C VAL A 133 4.00 -12.78 4.90
N VAL A 134 4.13 -12.27 3.67
CA VAL A 134 3.10 -12.47 2.62
C VAL A 134 2.99 -13.95 2.23
N ALA A 135 4.12 -14.66 2.13
CA ALA A 135 4.16 -16.04 1.75
C ALA A 135 3.65 -17.02 2.84
N LEU A 136 3.61 -16.59 4.10
CA LEU A 136 3.14 -17.43 5.21
C LEU A 136 1.68 -17.88 5.04
N MET A 137 0.83 -17.02 4.52
CA MET A 137 -0.60 -17.34 4.32
C MET A 137 -0.81 -18.48 3.31
N PRO A 138 -0.30 -18.43 2.07
CA PRO A 138 -0.47 -19.52 1.12
C PRO A 138 0.28 -20.82 1.50
N ASP A 139 1.25 -20.73 2.41
CA ASP A 139 1.95 -21.92 2.95
C ASP A 139 1.10 -22.68 3.98
N ILE A 140 0.13 -22.02 4.62
CA ILE A 140 -0.68 -22.63 5.70
C ILE A 140 -2.13 -22.84 5.25
N VAL A 141 -2.68 -21.93 4.44
CA VAL A 141 -4.07 -21.94 4.00
C VAL A 141 -4.20 -22.64 2.65
N PRO A 142 -5.06 -23.70 2.53
CA PRO A 142 -5.28 -24.40 1.28
C PRO A 142 -5.71 -23.50 0.13
N ALA A 143 -5.39 -23.91 -1.11
CA ALA A 143 -5.59 -23.11 -2.31
C ALA A 143 -7.05 -22.62 -2.49
N GLU A 144 -8.04 -23.47 -2.15
CA GLU A 144 -9.48 -23.18 -2.23
C GLU A 144 -9.93 -22.02 -1.32
N PHE A 145 -9.22 -21.80 -0.18
CA PHE A 145 -9.55 -20.76 0.82
C PHE A 145 -8.63 -19.54 0.79
N ARG A 146 -7.61 -19.51 -0.10
CA ARG A 146 -6.63 -18.40 -0.15
C ARG A 146 -7.27 -17.06 -0.43
N SER A 147 -8.34 -17.00 -1.22
CA SER A 147 -9.05 -15.74 -1.50
C SER A 147 -9.68 -15.16 -0.23
N GLN A 148 -10.36 -16.01 0.54
CA GLN A 148 -10.96 -15.63 1.83
C GLN A 148 -9.88 -15.27 2.86
N GLY A 149 -8.81 -16.06 2.93
CA GLY A 149 -7.65 -15.79 3.77
C GLY A 149 -7.00 -14.45 3.46
N ASN A 150 -6.82 -14.13 2.17
CA ASN A 150 -6.30 -12.83 1.74
C ASN A 150 -7.20 -11.66 2.18
N GLY A 151 -8.51 -11.83 2.15
CA GLY A 151 -9.45 -10.86 2.69
C GLY A 151 -9.22 -10.57 4.17
N VAL A 152 -9.05 -11.62 5.00
CA VAL A 152 -8.82 -11.48 6.44
C VAL A 152 -7.49 -10.77 6.73
N ILE A 153 -6.38 -11.19 6.12
CA ILE A 153 -5.06 -10.59 6.38
C ILE A 153 -4.98 -9.13 5.93
N ASN A 154 -5.59 -8.76 4.79
CA ASN A 154 -5.64 -7.37 4.35
C ASN A 154 -6.53 -6.52 5.27
N THR A 155 -7.63 -7.07 5.79
CA THR A 155 -8.46 -6.37 6.80
C THR A 155 -7.65 -6.06 8.05
N MET A 156 -6.81 -6.98 8.52
CA MET A 156 -5.91 -6.74 9.66
C MET A 156 -4.91 -5.62 9.39
N GLY A 157 -4.33 -5.56 8.18
CA GLY A 157 -3.46 -4.46 7.76
C GLY A 157 -4.19 -3.12 7.74
N ASN A 158 -5.41 -3.08 7.23
CA ASN A 158 -6.23 -1.85 7.21
C ASN A 158 -6.63 -1.39 8.62
N ILE A 159 -7.00 -2.31 9.51
CA ILE A 159 -7.26 -1.99 10.93
C ILE A 159 -6.02 -1.38 11.57
N ALA A 160 -4.85 -1.94 11.31
CA ALA A 160 -3.59 -1.41 11.83
C ALA A 160 -3.29 0.00 11.31
N ALA A 161 -3.56 0.28 10.03
CA ALA A 161 -3.42 1.62 9.47
C ALA A 161 -4.33 2.64 10.18
N ILE A 162 -5.56 2.27 10.47
CA ILE A 162 -6.50 3.08 11.26
C ILE A 162 -5.98 3.29 12.68
N VAL A 163 -5.51 2.23 13.34
CA VAL A 163 -4.91 2.31 14.68
C VAL A 163 -3.71 3.25 14.69
N GLY A 164 -2.81 3.12 13.70
CA GLY A 164 -1.63 3.98 13.57
C GLY A 164 -1.98 5.45 13.37
N THR A 165 -2.83 5.73 12.38
CA THR A 165 -3.12 7.12 11.96
C THR A 165 -4.09 7.87 12.83
N LEU A 166 -5.05 7.20 13.49
CA LEU A 166 -6.08 7.88 14.28
C LEU A 166 -5.87 7.78 15.79
N PHE A 167 -5.26 6.70 16.26
CA PHE A 167 -5.07 6.47 17.69
C PHE A 167 -3.62 6.72 18.12
N LEU A 168 -2.65 6.02 17.54
CA LEU A 168 -1.24 6.18 17.94
C LEU A 168 -0.70 7.55 17.55
N ALA A 169 -1.10 8.09 16.41
CA ALA A 169 -0.68 9.42 16.00
C ALA A 169 -0.96 10.49 17.06
N ARG A 170 -2.05 10.39 17.83
CA ARG A 170 -2.37 11.33 18.92
C ARG A 170 -1.31 11.35 20.03
N LEU A 171 -0.58 10.26 20.21
CA LEU A 171 0.51 10.20 21.18
C LEU A 171 1.66 11.17 20.84
N MET A 172 1.74 11.67 19.60
CA MET A 172 2.72 12.69 19.21
C MET A 172 2.47 14.06 19.87
N ASP A 173 1.24 14.32 20.30
CA ASP A 173 0.88 15.57 20.99
C ASP A 173 1.12 15.50 22.51
N VAL A 174 1.39 14.32 23.07
CA VAL A 174 1.66 14.13 24.50
C VAL A 174 3.02 14.70 24.84
N ASP A 175 3.06 15.72 25.71
CA ASP A 175 4.28 16.40 26.12
C ASP A 175 4.56 16.15 27.61
N THR A 176 5.23 15.07 27.91
CA THR A 176 5.67 14.68 29.27
C THR A 176 7.11 14.22 29.23
N VAL A 177 7.73 14.01 30.37
CA VAL A 177 9.08 13.44 30.48
C VAL A 177 8.98 12.09 31.15
N LEU A 178 9.34 11.04 30.44
CA LEU A 178 9.37 9.66 30.94
C LEU A 178 10.82 9.25 31.21
N PRO A 179 11.09 8.46 32.29
CA PRO A 179 12.46 8.13 32.71
C PRO A 179 13.34 7.45 31.63
N ILE A 180 12.73 6.64 30.77
CA ILE A 180 13.46 5.87 29.74
C ILE A 180 13.39 6.57 28.36
N ILE A 181 12.26 7.19 28.05
CA ILE A 181 11.95 7.74 26.72
C ILE A 181 12.42 9.19 26.60
N GLY A 182 12.57 9.91 27.71
CA GLY A 182 12.84 11.33 27.74
C GLY A 182 11.58 12.15 27.44
N ARG A 183 11.72 13.28 26.75
CA ARG A 183 10.57 14.11 26.33
C ARG A 183 9.76 13.38 25.24
N THR A 184 8.46 13.22 25.48
CA THR A 184 7.59 12.38 24.66
C THR A 184 7.01 13.08 23.43
N LYS A 185 7.04 14.40 23.38
CA LYS A 185 6.51 15.19 22.27
C LYS A 185 7.19 14.84 20.94
N ASP A 186 6.42 14.58 19.92
CA ASP A 186 6.85 14.14 18.58
C ASP A 186 7.59 12.78 18.57
N VAL A 187 7.45 11.96 19.63
CA VAL A 187 8.20 10.70 19.79
C VAL A 187 7.30 9.50 20.05
N LEU A 188 6.32 9.63 20.95
CA LEU A 188 5.71 8.51 21.67
C LEU A 188 4.95 7.52 20.77
N ALA A 189 4.45 7.94 19.62
CA ALA A 189 3.75 7.05 18.67
C ALA A 189 4.66 5.93 18.14
N PHE A 190 5.97 6.21 17.96
CA PHE A 190 6.90 5.25 17.38
C PHE A 190 7.27 4.10 18.32
N PRO A 191 7.69 4.34 19.60
CA PRO A 191 7.89 3.26 20.56
C PRO A 191 6.59 2.49 20.84
N ALA A 192 5.44 3.16 20.92
CA ALA A 192 4.16 2.49 21.10
C ALA A 192 3.84 1.53 19.94
N ALA A 193 4.05 1.97 18.69
CA ALA A 193 3.91 1.12 17.52
C ALA A 193 4.96 -0.02 17.53
N GLY A 194 6.22 0.28 17.88
CA GLY A 194 7.26 -0.74 18.01
C GLY A 194 6.91 -1.85 19.00
N ILE A 195 6.35 -1.51 20.16
CA ILE A 195 5.86 -2.48 21.15
C ILE A 195 4.74 -3.35 20.54
N LEU A 196 3.78 -2.76 19.84
CA LEU A 196 2.71 -3.51 19.19
C LEU A 196 3.24 -4.46 18.10
N VAL A 197 4.26 -4.04 17.33
CA VAL A 197 4.93 -4.89 16.33
C VAL A 197 5.61 -6.08 17.01
N VAL A 198 6.33 -5.87 18.12
CA VAL A 198 6.97 -6.94 18.88
C VAL A 198 5.92 -7.90 19.45
N LEU A 199 4.83 -7.39 20.04
CA LEU A 199 3.74 -8.22 20.56
C LEU A 199 3.06 -9.03 19.44
N ALA A 200 2.79 -8.44 18.29
CA ALA A 200 2.26 -9.15 17.12
C ALA A 200 3.23 -10.25 16.63
N THR A 201 4.53 -9.96 16.64
CA THR A 201 5.55 -10.96 16.29
C THR A 201 5.61 -12.12 17.29
N LEU A 202 5.50 -11.84 18.59
CA LEU A 202 5.42 -12.86 19.64
C LEU A 202 4.16 -13.73 19.47
N MET A 203 3.01 -13.14 19.15
CA MET A 203 1.79 -13.90 18.84
C MET A 203 2.02 -14.84 17.66
N LEU A 204 2.64 -14.36 16.57
CA LEU A 204 3.00 -15.22 15.43
C LEU A 204 3.93 -16.36 15.87
N ALA A 205 4.98 -16.06 16.60
CA ALA A 205 5.99 -17.03 17.02
C ALA A 205 5.43 -18.15 17.94
N ILE A 206 4.48 -17.81 18.80
CA ILE A 206 3.91 -18.74 19.77
C ILE A 206 2.80 -19.61 19.15
N PHE A 207 1.90 -18.97 18.37
CA PHE A 207 0.65 -19.62 17.96
C PHE A 207 0.66 -20.12 16.51
N VAL A 208 1.52 -19.60 15.64
CA VAL A 208 1.57 -20.03 14.25
C VAL A 208 2.68 -21.07 14.08
N ARG A 209 2.28 -22.28 13.70
CA ARG A 209 3.22 -23.36 13.37
C ARG A 209 3.16 -23.61 11.87
N GLU A 210 4.27 -23.43 11.21
CA GLU A 210 4.43 -23.77 9.80
C GLU A 210 4.44 -25.30 9.63
N ASN A 211 3.49 -25.83 8.83
CA ASN A 211 3.34 -27.27 8.66
C ASN A 211 4.50 -27.84 7.83
N ARG A 212 5.24 -28.82 8.36
CA ARG A 212 6.37 -29.47 7.67
C ARG A 212 5.93 -30.18 6.38
N SER A 213 4.71 -30.72 6.33
CA SER A 213 4.18 -31.41 5.17
C SER A 213 3.93 -30.48 3.98
N ALA A 214 3.71 -29.17 4.21
CA ALA A 214 3.56 -28.18 3.15
C ALA A 214 4.94 -27.78 2.54
N GLN A 215 6.03 -28.03 3.26
CA GLN A 215 7.39 -27.72 2.77
C GLN A 215 7.80 -28.60 1.58
N ASP A 216 7.29 -29.83 1.51
CA ASP A 216 7.61 -30.81 0.44
C ASP A 216 6.70 -30.65 -0.80
N LEU A 217 5.51 -30.06 -0.64
CA LEU A 217 4.51 -29.93 -1.71
C LEU A 217 4.66 -28.66 -2.56
N SER A 218 5.49 -27.72 -2.17
CA SER A 218 5.64 -26.42 -2.85
C SER A 218 6.97 -26.28 -3.62
N VAL A 219 7.47 -27.38 -4.20
CA VAL A 219 8.45 -27.28 -5.27
C VAL A 219 7.69 -26.74 -6.48
N PRO A 220 8.00 -25.54 -7.03
CA PRO A 220 7.40 -25.10 -8.26
C PRO A 220 7.69 -26.19 -9.31
N SER A 221 6.67 -26.68 -9.98
CA SER A 221 6.86 -27.56 -11.12
C SER A 221 7.79 -26.80 -12.09
N GLU A 222 8.90 -27.42 -12.48
CA GLU A 222 9.90 -26.85 -13.41
C GLU A 222 9.30 -26.45 -14.77
N ASP A 223 8.05 -26.77 -15.04
CA ASP A 223 7.35 -26.54 -16.30
C ASP A 223 6.68 -25.17 -16.45
N GLU A 224 6.61 -24.33 -15.41
CA GLU A 224 6.24 -22.92 -15.62
C GLU A 224 7.48 -22.16 -16.17
N LYS A 225 7.68 -22.24 -17.50
CA LYS A 225 8.62 -21.39 -18.24
C LYS A 225 8.29 -19.93 -17.91
N ARG A 226 9.02 -19.36 -16.96
CA ARG A 226 8.91 -17.94 -16.63
C ARG A 226 9.26 -17.16 -17.89
N VAL A 227 8.26 -16.58 -18.53
CA VAL A 227 8.51 -15.70 -19.68
C VAL A 227 9.38 -14.54 -19.17
N PRO A 228 10.57 -14.29 -19.76
CA PRO A 228 11.42 -13.20 -19.33
C PRO A 228 10.63 -11.88 -19.36
N PHE A 229 10.78 -11.06 -18.31
CA PHE A 229 10.06 -9.79 -18.16
C PHE A 229 10.10 -8.90 -19.43
N LEU A 230 11.27 -8.80 -20.06
CA LEU A 230 11.47 -8.05 -21.32
C LEU A 230 10.64 -8.62 -22.48
N GLN A 231 10.49 -9.95 -22.56
CA GLN A 231 9.68 -10.60 -23.59
C GLN A 231 8.19 -10.38 -23.31
N ALA A 232 7.81 -10.43 -22.05
CA ALA A 232 6.47 -10.10 -21.57
C ALA A 232 6.07 -8.67 -21.94
N MET A 233 6.93 -7.72 -21.62
CA MET A 233 6.72 -6.32 -21.95
C MET A 233 6.67 -6.09 -23.47
N LYS A 234 7.53 -6.75 -24.25
CA LYS A 234 7.46 -6.71 -25.72
C LYS A 234 6.11 -7.22 -26.24
N THR A 235 5.58 -8.31 -25.68
CA THR A 235 4.27 -8.88 -26.08
C THR A 235 3.12 -7.91 -25.80
N VAL A 236 3.11 -7.25 -24.64
CA VAL A 236 2.09 -6.26 -24.28
C VAL A 236 2.24 -4.99 -25.13
N LEU A 237 3.48 -4.52 -25.35
CA LEU A 237 3.77 -3.35 -26.21
C LEU A 237 3.43 -3.62 -27.68
N ALA A 238 3.65 -4.83 -28.17
CA ALA A 238 3.28 -5.22 -29.52
C ALA A 238 1.76 -5.16 -29.75
N GLY A 239 0.96 -5.23 -28.67
CA GLY A 239 -0.50 -5.36 -28.72
C GLY A 239 -0.94 -6.74 -29.18
N THR A 240 -2.13 -7.14 -28.83
CA THR A 240 -2.78 -8.37 -29.32
C THR A 240 -3.65 -8.03 -30.53
N ILE A 241 -3.64 -8.88 -31.56
CA ILE A 241 -4.60 -8.74 -32.66
C ILE A 241 -5.93 -9.28 -32.16
N ASP A 242 -6.96 -8.44 -32.12
CA ASP A 242 -8.32 -8.86 -31.78
C ASP A 242 -8.81 -9.84 -32.84
N LYS A 243 -9.10 -11.07 -32.42
CA LYS A 243 -9.57 -12.16 -33.31
C LYS A 243 -10.90 -11.85 -33.98
N LYS A 244 -11.75 -10.96 -33.40
CA LYS A 244 -13.08 -10.60 -33.95
C LYS A 244 -12.99 -9.47 -34.97
N THR A 245 -12.07 -8.51 -34.77
CA THR A 245 -12.00 -7.30 -35.61
C THR A 245 -10.78 -7.24 -36.52
N GLY A 246 -9.79 -8.11 -36.33
CA GLY A 246 -8.49 -8.09 -37.05
C GLY A 246 -7.63 -6.84 -36.72
N LYS A 247 -8.09 -5.95 -35.81
CA LYS A 247 -7.39 -4.71 -35.45
C LYS A 247 -6.46 -4.95 -34.28
N LYS A 248 -5.38 -4.16 -34.23
CA LYS A 248 -4.45 -4.15 -33.09
C LYS A 248 -5.15 -3.62 -31.85
N ASP A 249 -5.21 -4.43 -30.79
CA ASP A 249 -5.77 -4.08 -29.48
C ASP A 249 -4.66 -3.69 -28.50
N ASN A 250 -4.67 -2.47 -28.04
CA ASN A 250 -3.74 -1.92 -27.07
C ASN A 250 -4.37 -1.76 -25.66
N SER A 251 -5.55 -2.36 -25.41
CA SER A 251 -6.29 -2.16 -24.15
C SER A 251 -5.47 -2.52 -22.91
N ALA A 252 -4.69 -3.59 -22.93
CA ALA A 252 -3.85 -3.98 -21.81
C ALA A 252 -2.76 -2.92 -21.51
N LEU A 253 -2.11 -2.40 -22.55
CA LEU A 253 -1.13 -1.32 -22.41
C LEU A 253 -1.78 -0.04 -21.87
N LEU A 254 -2.98 0.32 -22.37
CA LEU A 254 -3.71 1.50 -21.90
C LEU A 254 -4.14 1.37 -20.44
N VAL A 255 -4.51 0.18 -19.98
CA VAL A 255 -4.80 -0.08 -18.54
C VAL A 255 -3.53 0.05 -17.71
N LEU A 256 -2.41 -0.52 -18.13
CA LEU A 256 -1.12 -0.39 -17.43
C LEU A 256 -0.62 1.06 -17.40
N LEU A 257 -0.78 1.81 -18.48
CA LEU A 257 -0.47 3.24 -18.52
C LEU A 257 -1.38 4.05 -17.60
N SER A 258 -2.69 3.75 -17.62
CA SER A 258 -3.64 4.39 -16.69
C SER A 258 -3.27 4.10 -15.24
N LEU A 259 -2.85 2.86 -14.95
CA LEU A 259 -2.37 2.42 -13.64
C LEU A 259 -1.12 3.22 -13.22
N LEU A 260 -0.13 3.34 -14.08
CA LEU A 260 1.05 4.18 -13.83
C LEU A 260 0.63 5.61 -13.46
N LEU A 261 -0.28 6.20 -14.24
CA LEU A 261 -0.72 7.57 -14.04
C LEU A 261 -1.46 7.77 -12.72
N TRP A 262 -2.46 6.95 -12.37
CA TRP A 262 -3.14 7.15 -11.08
C TRP A 262 -2.27 6.86 -9.88
N PHE A 263 -1.31 5.90 -9.97
CA PHE A 263 -0.33 5.70 -8.91
C PHE A 263 0.69 6.85 -8.81
N LEU A 264 1.08 7.49 -9.93
CA LEU A 264 1.87 8.72 -9.91
C LEU A 264 1.14 9.81 -9.12
N GLY A 265 -0.14 10.03 -9.38
CA GLY A 265 -0.95 10.97 -8.62
C GLY A 265 -1.02 10.63 -7.13
N TYR A 266 -1.45 9.42 -6.79
CA TYR A 266 -1.66 9.00 -5.41
C TYR A 266 -0.37 8.95 -4.59
N SER A 267 0.65 8.21 -5.07
CA SER A 267 1.91 8.03 -4.33
C SER A 267 2.73 9.32 -4.21
N GLY A 268 2.51 10.29 -5.10
CA GLY A 268 3.12 11.60 -4.97
C GLY A 268 2.49 12.46 -3.87
N MET A 269 1.19 12.29 -3.61
CA MET A 269 0.47 13.03 -2.58
C MET A 269 0.74 12.48 -1.17
N VAL A 270 0.74 11.16 -1.00
CA VAL A 270 0.75 10.48 0.30
C VAL A 270 1.82 11.01 1.26
N PRO A 271 3.11 11.14 0.89
CA PRO A 271 4.15 11.59 1.82
C PRO A 271 3.98 13.04 2.29
N TYR A 272 3.29 13.90 1.53
CA TYR A 272 3.24 15.33 1.80
C TYR A 272 1.93 15.81 2.44
N VAL A 273 0.87 14.99 2.45
CA VAL A 273 -0.46 15.36 2.98
C VAL A 273 -0.42 15.70 4.47
N ALA A 274 0.38 14.97 5.26
CA ALA A 274 0.52 15.25 6.69
C ALA A 274 1.21 16.61 6.94
N GLU A 275 2.31 16.89 6.25
CA GLU A 275 3.02 18.16 6.35
C GLU A 275 2.19 19.33 5.79
N TYR A 276 1.45 19.11 4.69
CA TYR A 276 0.47 20.06 4.16
C TYR A 276 -0.58 20.43 5.21
N SER A 277 -1.13 19.43 5.92
CA SER A 277 -2.15 19.65 6.96
C SER A 277 -1.64 20.53 8.10
N ILE A 278 -0.39 20.30 8.56
CA ILE A 278 0.25 21.12 9.59
C ILE A 278 0.44 22.56 9.08
N LYS A 279 1.03 22.73 7.90
CA LYS A 279 1.42 24.06 7.39
C LYS A 279 0.23 24.91 6.95
N THR A 280 -0.82 24.25 6.43
CA THR A 280 -1.97 24.98 5.87
C THR A 280 -3.08 25.20 6.89
N PHE A 281 -3.35 24.23 7.76
CA PHE A 281 -4.48 24.28 8.70
C PHE A 281 -4.04 24.43 10.14
N GLY A 282 -2.72 24.44 10.43
CA GLY A 282 -2.20 24.54 11.79
C GLY A 282 -2.61 23.37 12.69
N VAL A 283 -2.87 22.19 12.12
CA VAL A 283 -3.20 21.00 12.92
C VAL A 283 -1.98 20.54 13.70
N SER A 284 -2.21 19.91 14.86
CA SER A 284 -1.12 19.33 15.65
C SER A 284 -0.43 18.17 14.93
N THR A 285 0.79 17.83 15.36
CA THR A 285 1.54 16.68 14.83
C THR A 285 0.73 15.38 14.97
N GLY A 286 0.00 15.21 16.07
CA GLY A 286 -0.87 14.05 16.29
C GLY A 286 -2.10 14.00 15.39
N GLN A 287 -2.53 15.12 14.82
CA GLN A 287 -3.66 15.18 13.88
C GLN A 287 -3.22 15.12 12.42
N ALA A 288 -1.95 15.29 12.13
CA ALA A 288 -1.43 15.37 10.76
C ALA A 288 -1.76 14.14 9.89
N PRO A 289 -1.66 12.89 10.38
CA PRO A 289 -1.99 11.69 9.60
C PRO A 289 -3.50 11.43 9.42
N PHE A 290 -4.38 12.22 10.05
CA PHE A 290 -5.83 11.96 10.00
C PHE A 290 -6.38 11.97 8.57
N ALA A 291 -5.82 12.80 7.69
CA ALA A 291 -6.20 12.79 6.27
C ALA A 291 -5.99 11.42 5.61
N ALA A 292 -4.83 10.80 5.84
CA ALA A 292 -4.53 9.44 5.37
C ALA A 292 -5.43 8.40 6.06
N GLY A 293 -5.70 8.57 7.37
CA GLY A 293 -6.65 7.75 8.12
C GLY A 293 -8.06 7.79 7.54
N MET A 294 -8.55 8.96 7.11
CA MET A 294 -9.86 9.09 6.45
C MET A 294 -9.93 8.32 5.13
N VAL A 295 -8.87 8.39 4.32
CA VAL A 295 -8.76 7.57 3.10
C VAL A 295 -8.82 6.08 3.44
N GLY A 296 -8.10 5.65 4.48
CA GLY A 296 -8.07 4.24 4.94
C GLY A 296 -9.44 3.74 5.39
N ILE A 297 -10.14 4.50 6.25
CA ILE A 297 -11.49 4.14 6.73
C ILE A 297 -12.47 4.05 5.56
N ALA A 298 -12.49 5.08 4.72
CA ALA A 298 -13.39 5.14 3.58
C ALA A 298 -13.16 3.96 2.62
N SER A 299 -11.89 3.63 2.37
CA SER A 299 -11.52 2.48 1.55
C SER A 299 -11.99 1.16 2.15
N ALA A 300 -11.81 0.97 3.46
CA ALA A 300 -12.24 -0.25 4.15
C ALA A 300 -13.76 -0.44 4.10
N LEU A 301 -14.52 0.63 4.36
CA LEU A 301 -15.99 0.59 4.36
C LEU A 301 -16.57 0.41 2.94
N SER A 302 -15.90 0.95 1.93
CA SER A 302 -16.43 1.03 0.57
C SER A 302 -15.94 -0.07 -0.38
N ALA A 303 -14.96 -0.90 0.03
CA ALA A 303 -14.36 -1.92 -0.83
C ALA A 303 -15.41 -2.90 -1.41
N ILE A 304 -16.28 -3.43 -0.55
CA ILE A 304 -17.34 -4.38 -0.97
C ILE A 304 -18.41 -3.67 -1.81
N PRO A 305 -19.03 -2.55 -1.36
CA PRO A 305 -20.02 -1.84 -2.16
C PRO A 305 -19.51 -1.41 -3.54
N MET A 306 -18.27 -0.91 -3.62
CA MET A 306 -17.68 -0.45 -4.90
C MET A 306 -17.34 -1.62 -5.83
N GLY A 307 -16.93 -2.77 -5.30
CA GLY A 307 -16.75 -3.99 -6.08
C GLY A 307 -18.07 -4.50 -6.66
N TYR A 308 -19.14 -4.48 -5.85
CA TYR A 308 -20.49 -4.84 -6.29
C TYR A 308 -21.03 -3.88 -7.37
N ALA A 309 -20.90 -2.58 -7.16
CA ALA A 309 -21.31 -1.55 -8.11
C ALA A 309 -20.60 -1.71 -9.46
N ALA A 310 -19.30 -2.00 -9.45
CA ALA A 310 -18.52 -2.25 -10.66
C ALA A 310 -18.93 -3.54 -11.38
N GLY A 311 -19.35 -4.57 -10.64
CA GLY A 311 -19.93 -5.78 -11.21
C GLY A 311 -21.26 -5.54 -11.95
N LYS A 312 -22.06 -4.56 -11.46
CA LYS A 312 -23.37 -4.20 -12.04
C LYS A 312 -23.26 -3.18 -13.17
N TRP A 313 -22.43 -2.15 -13.04
CA TRP A 313 -22.38 -1.00 -13.95
C TRP A 313 -21.19 -1.02 -14.90
N GLY A 314 -20.33 -2.04 -14.82
CA GLY A 314 -19.10 -2.18 -15.59
C GLY A 314 -17.88 -1.58 -14.90
N ARG A 315 -16.77 -2.31 -14.93
CA ARG A 315 -15.52 -1.93 -14.24
C ARG A 315 -14.89 -0.68 -14.84
N LYS A 316 -14.79 -0.61 -16.17
CA LYS A 316 -14.27 0.55 -16.90
C LYS A 316 -15.03 1.83 -16.54
N ARG A 317 -16.37 1.76 -16.55
CA ARG A 317 -17.23 2.90 -16.23
C ARG A 317 -17.00 3.38 -14.80
N MET A 318 -16.97 2.46 -13.83
CA MET A 318 -16.76 2.78 -12.42
C MET A 318 -15.38 3.37 -12.17
N ILE A 319 -14.32 2.81 -12.77
CA ILE A 319 -12.96 3.37 -12.68
C ILE A 319 -12.94 4.79 -13.26
N ARG A 320 -13.54 5.03 -14.43
CA ARG A 320 -13.58 6.37 -15.02
C ARG A 320 -14.35 7.39 -14.19
N ILE A 321 -15.51 7.01 -13.64
CA ILE A 321 -16.26 7.88 -12.71
C ILE A 321 -15.37 8.21 -11.51
N SER A 322 -14.71 7.21 -10.93
CA SER A 322 -13.83 7.41 -9.77
C SER A 322 -12.66 8.34 -10.09
N LEU A 323 -12.01 8.18 -11.23
CA LEU A 323 -10.93 9.07 -11.69
C LEU A 323 -11.41 10.52 -11.86
N ALA A 324 -12.59 10.73 -12.45
CA ALA A 324 -13.18 12.06 -12.61
C ALA A 324 -13.50 12.72 -11.26
N VAL A 325 -14.13 11.97 -10.34
CA VAL A 325 -14.46 12.48 -9.00
C VAL A 325 -13.19 12.81 -8.22
N ILE A 326 -12.18 11.94 -8.23
CA ILE A 326 -10.91 12.20 -7.54
C ILE A 326 -10.22 13.43 -8.14
N ALA A 327 -10.16 13.57 -9.46
CA ALA A 327 -9.59 14.74 -10.09
C ALA A 327 -10.31 16.03 -9.68
N SER A 328 -11.65 16.02 -9.65
CA SER A 328 -12.47 17.15 -9.19
C SER A 328 -12.24 17.47 -7.72
N LEU A 329 -12.13 16.43 -6.86
CA LEU A 329 -11.78 16.60 -5.45
C LEU A 329 -10.39 17.22 -5.27
N CYS A 330 -9.40 16.82 -6.06
CA CYS A 330 -8.07 17.41 -6.00
C CYS A 330 -8.13 18.91 -6.39
N VAL A 331 -8.87 19.28 -7.43
CA VAL A 331 -9.10 20.69 -7.79
C VAL A 331 -9.81 21.43 -6.65
N PHE A 332 -10.84 20.85 -6.05
CA PHE A 332 -11.52 21.40 -4.88
C PHE A 332 -10.54 21.62 -3.71
N GLN A 333 -9.68 20.63 -3.40
CA GLN A 333 -8.69 20.75 -2.32
C GLN A 333 -7.64 21.83 -2.59
N PHE A 334 -7.28 22.07 -3.84
CA PHE A 334 -6.39 23.17 -4.22
C PHE A 334 -6.99 24.54 -3.87
N PHE A 335 -8.30 24.73 -4.17
CA PHE A 335 -9.04 25.96 -3.88
C PHE A 335 -9.75 25.96 -2.53
N LEU A 336 -9.42 25.02 -1.65
CA LEU A 336 -10.16 24.82 -0.40
C LEU A 336 -10.22 26.07 0.47
N SER A 337 -9.11 26.78 0.64
CA SER A 337 -9.05 27.99 1.47
C SER A 337 -9.89 29.12 0.91
N GLU A 338 -9.90 29.30 -0.41
CA GLU A 338 -10.69 30.31 -1.11
C GLU A 338 -12.19 30.00 -1.03
N ILE A 339 -12.57 28.73 -1.27
CA ILE A 339 -13.96 28.27 -1.20
C ILE A 339 -14.50 28.40 0.23
N THR A 340 -13.75 27.90 1.22
CA THR A 340 -14.20 27.99 2.62
C THR A 340 -14.26 29.42 3.12
N GLY A 341 -13.35 30.31 2.67
CA GLY A 341 -13.39 31.75 2.96
C GLY A 341 -14.63 32.41 2.41
N PHE A 342 -15.05 32.07 1.18
CA PHE A 342 -16.29 32.58 0.58
C PHE A 342 -17.54 32.20 1.38
N PHE A 343 -17.59 31.00 1.97
CA PHE A 343 -18.69 30.55 2.80
C PHE A 343 -18.58 30.95 4.29
N GLY A 344 -17.58 31.78 4.65
CA GLY A 344 -17.35 32.19 6.04
C GLY A 344 -16.89 31.07 6.97
N ILE A 345 -16.42 29.93 6.42
CA ILE A 345 -15.86 28.83 7.20
C ILE A 345 -14.40 29.15 7.46
N GLY A 346 -14.09 29.63 8.66
CA GLY A 346 -12.73 30.06 9.02
C GLY A 346 -12.08 29.19 10.10
N GLY A 347 -10.77 29.40 10.31
CA GLY A 347 -10.03 28.84 11.42
C GLY A 347 -9.99 27.33 11.46
N GLY A 348 -10.19 26.75 12.65
CA GLY A 348 -10.07 25.31 12.87
C GLY A 348 -11.10 24.42 12.18
N GLN A 349 -12.11 24.99 11.50
CA GLN A 349 -13.17 24.22 10.83
C GLN A 349 -12.74 23.72 9.44
N ILE A 350 -11.83 24.41 8.76
CA ILE A 350 -11.35 24.06 7.39
C ILE A 350 -10.79 22.63 7.36
N LYS A 351 -10.10 22.21 8.41
CA LYS A 351 -9.56 20.84 8.52
C LYS A 351 -10.62 19.75 8.38
N TYR A 352 -11.85 19.98 8.89
CA TYR A 352 -12.93 18.99 8.78
C TYR A 352 -13.43 18.85 7.35
N VAL A 353 -13.50 19.98 6.61
CA VAL A 353 -13.84 19.96 5.17
C VAL A 353 -12.76 19.22 4.39
N PHE A 354 -11.49 19.46 4.71
CA PHE A 354 -10.35 18.75 4.14
C PHE A 354 -10.44 17.24 4.39
N TRP A 355 -10.62 16.81 5.65
CA TRP A 355 -10.74 15.39 6.01
C TRP A 355 -11.95 14.71 5.37
N THR A 356 -13.09 15.42 5.24
CA THR A 356 -14.26 14.92 4.52
C THR A 356 -13.94 14.71 3.03
N GLY A 357 -13.23 15.63 2.41
CA GLY A 357 -12.77 15.47 1.03
C GLY A 357 -11.83 14.27 0.87
N MET A 358 -10.93 14.03 1.83
CA MET A 358 -10.05 12.86 1.84
C MET A 358 -10.81 11.55 2.10
N PHE A 359 -11.88 11.59 2.90
CA PHE A 359 -12.78 10.45 3.07
C PHE A 359 -13.48 10.09 1.74
N ILE A 360 -14.04 11.09 1.04
CA ILE A 360 -14.66 10.86 -0.28
C ILE A 360 -13.61 10.35 -1.28
N PHE A 361 -12.41 10.91 -1.27
CA PHE A 361 -11.29 10.42 -2.07
C PHE A 361 -11.06 8.91 -1.85
N GLY A 362 -11.04 8.44 -0.59
CA GLY A 362 -10.85 7.04 -0.23
C GLY A 362 -11.91 6.09 -0.80
N ILE A 363 -13.19 6.52 -0.82
CA ILE A 363 -14.30 5.77 -1.44
C ILE A 363 -14.02 5.48 -2.91
N PHE A 364 -13.61 6.49 -3.66
CA PHE A 364 -13.37 6.36 -5.10
C PHE A 364 -11.99 5.75 -5.40
N TRP A 365 -11.01 5.96 -4.53
CA TRP A 365 -9.70 5.31 -4.64
C TRP A 365 -9.81 3.78 -4.57
N ILE A 366 -10.52 3.24 -3.58
CA ILE A 366 -10.69 1.79 -3.48
C ILE A 366 -11.49 1.22 -4.65
N CYS A 367 -12.41 1.98 -5.23
CA CYS A 367 -13.11 1.58 -6.44
C CYS A 367 -12.13 1.33 -7.61
N ILE A 368 -11.13 2.21 -7.79
CA ILE A 368 -10.10 2.02 -8.81
C ILE A 368 -9.28 0.76 -8.51
N ILE A 369 -8.73 0.64 -7.30
CA ILE A 369 -7.83 -0.44 -6.93
C ILE A 369 -8.50 -1.81 -6.98
N ALA A 370 -9.71 -1.94 -6.42
CA ALA A 370 -10.43 -3.20 -6.37
C ALA A 370 -10.83 -3.73 -7.77
N ASN A 371 -10.98 -2.84 -8.75
CA ASN A 371 -11.47 -3.21 -10.07
C ASN A 371 -10.37 -3.30 -11.15
N SER A 372 -9.21 -2.68 -10.91
CA SER A 372 -8.11 -2.64 -11.88
C SER A 372 -7.46 -4.01 -12.11
N PHE A 373 -7.20 -4.77 -11.06
CA PHE A 373 -6.65 -6.13 -11.18
C PHE A 373 -7.57 -7.09 -11.95
N PRO A 374 -8.84 -7.27 -11.56
CA PRO A 374 -9.75 -8.14 -12.29
C PRO A 374 -9.93 -7.74 -13.74
N MET A 375 -9.91 -6.44 -14.05
CA MET A 375 -9.99 -5.94 -15.42
C MET A 375 -8.79 -6.39 -16.25
N LEU A 376 -7.59 -6.29 -15.69
CA LEU A 376 -6.35 -6.67 -16.35
C LEU A 376 -6.27 -8.20 -16.55
N TRP A 377 -6.67 -9.00 -15.56
CA TRP A 377 -6.70 -10.46 -15.65
C TRP A 377 -7.66 -10.99 -16.71
N GLN A 378 -8.81 -10.32 -16.92
CA GLN A 378 -9.74 -10.70 -17.98
C GLN A 378 -9.14 -10.54 -19.39
N MET A 379 -8.19 -9.61 -19.55
CA MET A 379 -7.46 -9.44 -20.81
C MET A 379 -6.36 -10.49 -21.01
N ALA A 380 -5.86 -11.10 -19.93
CA ALA A 380 -4.69 -11.97 -19.93
C ALA A 380 -4.95 -13.38 -20.50
N GLY A 381 -6.18 -13.92 -20.38
CA GLY A 381 -6.42 -15.34 -20.50
C GLY A 381 -5.71 -16.16 -19.42
N PHE A 382 -6.12 -17.42 -19.19
CA PHE A 382 -5.63 -18.22 -18.06
C PHE A 382 -4.11 -18.46 -18.05
N SER A 383 -3.47 -18.60 -19.20
CA SER A 383 -2.04 -18.90 -19.33
C SER A 383 -1.11 -17.72 -19.03
N HIS A 384 -1.60 -16.48 -18.91
CA HIS A 384 -0.80 -15.28 -18.80
C HIS A 384 -1.12 -14.42 -17.57
N ILE A 385 -1.95 -14.91 -16.64
CA ILE A 385 -2.36 -14.17 -15.42
C ILE A 385 -1.14 -13.73 -14.60
N GLY A 386 -0.17 -14.62 -14.37
CA GLY A 386 1.07 -14.29 -13.63
C GLY A 386 1.87 -13.19 -14.28
N LEU A 387 1.97 -13.20 -15.62
CA LEU A 387 2.65 -12.17 -16.39
C LEU A 387 2.01 -10.78 -16.21
N TYR A 388 0.68 -10.70 -16.36
CA TYR A 388 -0.04 -9.43 -16.22
C TYR A 388 -0.04 -8.92 -14.77
N THR A 389 -0.04 -9.83 -13.80
CA THR A 389 0.17 -9.48 -12.39
C THR A 389 1.56 -8.88 -12.15
N GLY A 390 2.59 -9.48 -12.74
CA GLY A 390 3.95 -8.94 -12.68
C GLY A 390 4.07 -7.55 -13.29
N LEU A 391 3.45 -7.33 -14.46
CA LEU A 391 3.40 -6.01 -15.10
C LEU A 391 2.63 -4.99 -14.26
N TYR A 392 1.50 -5.37 -13.65
CA TYR A 392 0.76 -4.51 -12.73
C TYR A 392 1.67 -3.98 -11.61
N TYR A 393 2.37 -4.87 -10.92
CA TYR A 393 3.28 -4.48 -9.84
C TYR A 393 4.46 -3.65 -10.35
N THR A 394 5.01 -3.96 -11.51
CA THR A 394 6.11 -3.18 -12.09
C THR A 394 5.71 -1.74 -12.36
N PHE A 395 4.54 -1.52 -13.00
CA PHE A 395 4.06 -0.17 -13.30
C PHE A 395 3.67 0.60 -12.05
N SER A 396 3.03 -0.06 -11.06
CA SER A 396 2.68 0.57 -9.79
C SER A 396 3.91 0.94 -8.95
N GLN A 397 4.93 0.06 -8.92
CA GLN A 397 6.18 0.35 -8.20
C GLN A 397 7.02 1.42 -8.90
N ALA A 398 7.07 1.42 -10.23
CA ALA A 398 7.72 2.50 -10.96
C ALA A 398 7.09 3.86 -10.63
N ALA A 399 5.75 3.91 -10.56
CA ALA A 399 5.04 5.12 -10.11
C ALA A 399 5.40 5.47 -8.66
N ALA A 400 5.36 4.52 -7.74
CA ALA A 400 5.66 4.76 -6.32
C ALA A 400 7.09 5.26 -6.07
N ILE A 401 8.04 4.88 -6.93
CA ILE A 401 9.43 5.37 -6.87
C ILE A 401 9.55 6.79 -7.41
N LEU A 402 8.91 7.09 -8.54
CA LEU A 402 9.05 8.38 -9.21
C LEU A 402 8.18 9.48 -8.59
N ALA A 403 7.01 9.12 -8.09
CA ALA A 403 5.97 10.06 -7.69
C ALA A 403 6.39 11.00 -6.55
N PRO A 404 7.03 10.55 -5.44
CA PRO A 404 7.43 11.47 -4.35
C PRO A 404 8.45 12.51 -4.81
N PHE A 405 9.38 12.14 -5.69
CA PHE A 405 10.34 13.07 -6.29
C PHE A 405 9.62 14.13 -7.15
N CYS A 406 8.76 13.68 -8.08
CA CYS A 406 8.03 14.59 -8.97
C CYS A 406 7.10 15.54 -8.20
N ALA A 407 6.36 15.02 -7.22
CA ALA A 407 5.48 15.84 -6.37
C ALA A 407 6.28 16.82 -5.51
N GLY A 408 7.41 16.39 -4.96
CA GLY A 408 8.32 17.25 -4.21
C GLY A 408 8.86 18.41 -5.05
N LEU A 409 9.24 18.15 -6.31
CA LEU A 409 9.67 19.20 -7.24
C LEU A 409 8.56 20.24 -7.51
N ILE A 410 7.33 19.79 -7.71
CA ILE A 410 6.17 20.68 -7.90
C ILE A 410 5.89 21.50 -6.63
N ILE A 411 6.05 20.90 -5.45
CA ILE A 411 5.90 21.60 -4.17
C ILE A 411 6.97 22.69 -4.01
N ASP A 412 8.22 22.41 -4.37
CA ASP A 412 9.32 23.37 -4.28
C ASP A 412 9.13 24.55 -5.23
N LEU A 413 8.53 24.34 -6.42
CA LEU A 413 8.30 25.38 -7.42
C LEU A 413 7.04 26.21 -7.14
N LEU A 414 5.96 25.61 -6.70
CA LEU A 414 4.60 26.18 -6.67
C LEU A 414 3.95 26.16 -5.27
N GLY A 415 4.65 25.61 -4.26
CA GLY A 415 4.15 25.48 -2.90
C GLY A 415 3.28 24.22 -2.66
N TYR A 416 3.00 23.96 -1.38
CA TYR A 416 2.35 22.69 -0.96
C TYR A 416 0.99 22.41 -1.59
N ARG A 417 0.18 23.44 -1.86
CA ARG A 417 -1.13 23.28 -2.50
C ARG A 417 -1.03 22.64 -3.88
N ALA A 418 0.08 22.89 -4.58
CA ALA A 418 0.29 22.41 -5.94
C ALA A 418 0.36 20.87 -6.03
N VAL A 419 0.54 20.16 -4.90
CA VAL A 419 0.44 18.68 -4.88
C VAL A 419 -0.94 18.21 -5.36
N PHE A 420 -2.00 18.96 -5.08
CA PHE A 420 -3.34 18.60 -5.54
C PHE A 420 -3.52 18.86 -7.04
N VAL A 421 -2.88 19.90 -7.60
CA VAL A 421 -2.86 20.13 -9.07
C VAL A 421 -2.08 19.00 -9.76
N TYR A 422 -0.94 18.63 -9.21
CA TYR A 422 -0.17 17.46 -9.66
C TYR A 422 -1.04 16.20 -9.69
N CYS A 423 -1.75 15.89 -8.59
CA CYS A 423 -2.69 14.77 -8.53
C CYS A 423 -3.78 14.87 -9.59
N ALA A 424 -4.47 16.03 -9.65
CA ALA A 424 -5.54 16.24 -10.61
C ALA A 424 -5.07 16.00 -12.05
N PHE A 425 -3.89 16.51 -12.42
CA PHE A 425 -3.29 16.30 -13.73
C PHE A 425 -3.16 14.80 -14.05
N PHE A 426 -2.55 14.02 -13.15
CA PHE A 426 -2.35 12.60 -13.39
C PHE A 426 -3.66 11.80 -13.39
N PHE A 427 -4.63 12.14 -12.54
CA PHE A 427 -5.95 11.50 -12.56
C PHE A 427 -6.76 11.84 -13.83
N VAL A 428 -6.66 13.06 -14.36
CA VAL A 428 -7.24 13.43 -15.65
C VAL A 428 -6.59 12.66 -16.80
N MET A 429 -5.27 12.57 -16.82
CA MET A 429 -4.55 11.79 -17.82
C MET A 429 -4.92 10.29 -17.75
N ALA A 430 -5.08 9.74 -16.55
CA ALA A 430 -5.57 8.38 -16.34
C ALA A 430 -7.03 8.21 -16.83
N PHE A 431 -7.89 9.19 -16.60
CA PHE A 431 -9.27 9.20 -17.12
C PHE A 431 -9.32 9.16 -18.64
N ILE A 432 -8.46 9.96 -19.32
CA ILE A 432 -8.37 9.99 -20.78
C ILE A 432 -7.85 8.66 -21.33
N THR A 433 -6.76 8.14 -20.77
CA THR A 433 -6.18 6.86 -21.21
C THR A 433 -7.14 5.70 -20.98
N MET A 434 -7.80 5.66 -19.82
CA MET A 434 -8.81 4.65 -19.50
C MET A 434 -10.04 4.75 -20.43
N GLY A 435 -10.36 5.91 -20.91
CA GLY A 435 -11.43 6.13 -21.90
C GLY A 435 -11.21 5.37 -23.21
N ARG A 436 -9.96 5.20 -23.62
CA ARG A 436 -9.55 4.53 -24.87
C ARG A 436 -9.49 3.00 -24.77
N VAL A 437 -9.61 2.43 -23.56
CA VAL A 437 -9.64 0.97 -23.35
C VAL A 437 -10.93 0.41 -23.93
N THR A 438 -10.86 -0.67 -24.69
CA THR A 438 -12.02 -1.28 -25.38
C THR A 438 -12.38 -2.67 -24.82
N ARG A 439 -11.48 -3.34 -24.07
CA ARG A 439 -11.66 -4.68 -23.50
C ARG A 439 -11.49 -4.71 -21.98
N GLY A 440 -11.83 -5.83 -21.36
CA GLY A 440 -11.67 -6.08 -19.91
C GLY A 440 -12.96 -5.98 -19.12
N GLU A 441 -14.10 -5.90 -19.78
CA GLU A 441 -15.43 -6.03 -19.17
C GLU A 441 -15.86 -7.50 -19.11
N LYS A 442 -16.77 -7.82 -18.16
CA LYS A 442 -17.23 -9.18 -17.89
C LYS A 442 -17.89 -9.88 -19.12
N ASN A 443 -18.34 -9.11 -20.10
CA ASN A 443 -19.01 -9.61 -21.30
C ASN A 443 -18.05 -9.78 -22.50
N ASP A 444 -16.75 -9.58 -22.32
CA ASP A 444 -15.75 -9.71 -23.39
C ASP A 444 -15.16 -11.14 -23.51
N SER A 445 -15.63 -12.08 -22.66
CA SER A 445 -15.21 -13.49 -22.62
C SER A 445 -16.07 -14.40 -23.48
#